data_f5be3334a1e160b938f7ddcbd005d3a2
#
_entry.id   f5be3334a1e160b938f7ddcbd005d3a2
#
_cell.length_a   1.000
_cell.length_b   1.000
_cell.length_c   1.000
_cell.angle_alpha   90.00
_cell.angle_beta   90.00
_cell.angle_gamma   90.00
#
_symmetry.space_group_name_H-M   'P 1'
#
loop_
_entity.id
_entity.type
_entity.pdbx_description
1 polymer ?
#
loop_
_entity_poly.entity_id
_entity_poly.type
_entity_poly.pdbx_seq_one_letter_code
_entity_poly.pdbx_strand_id
1 'polypeptide(L)'
;MKGQIFVMMAVLVLIALLLLRNSIRPSAIKPENFLYENFVNLKNELIKTVDVSILNKEDVSTNLNSFIDFSKDVLGRKGYSEDVKFDVSTHGNTTEVHMNVTLKLDNSFIEDKFIINRTVYP
;
A
#
# COMPACT_ATOMS: atom_id res chain seq x y z
N MET A 1 -14.29 -12.97 -13.28
CA MET A 1 -14.45 -12.40 -11.95
C MET A 1 -13.81 -13.20 -10.83
N LYS A 2 -13.95 -14.53 -10.83
CA LYS A 2 -13.29 -15.35 -9.82
C LYS A 2 -11.76 -15.23 -9.86
N GLY A 3 -11.16 -15.07 -11.05
CA GLY A 3 -9.72 -14.89 -11.21
C GLY A 3 -9.20 -13.56 -10.64
N GLN A 4 -10.00 -12.49 -10.71
CA GLN A 4 -9.63 -11.18 -10.19
C GLN A 4 -9.56 -11.18 -8.66
N ILE A 5 -10.55 -11.78 -8.01
CA ILE A 5 -10.57 -11.91 -6.56
C ILE A 5 -9.37 -12.77 -6.10
N PHE A 6 -9.06 -13.82 -6.85
CA PHE A 6 -7.95 -14.71 -6.54
C PHE A 6 -6.60 -13.97 -6.61
N VAL A 7 -6.37 -13.18 -7.66
CA VAL A 7 -5.13 -12.41 -7.83
C VAL A 7 -5.01 -11.37 -6.72
N MET A 8 -6.09 -10.68 -6.39
CA MET A 8 -6.12 -9.70 -5.30
C MET A 8 -5.80 -10.36 -3.96
N MET A 9 -6.38 -11.52 -3.68
CA MET A 9 -6.08 -12.29 -2.48
C MET A 9 -4.61 -12.71 -2.42
N ALA A 10 -4.04 -13.14 -3.55
CA ALA A 10 -2.63 -13.50 -3.63
C ALA A 10 -1.71 -12.31 -3.34
N VAL A 11 -2.04 -11.13 -3.87
CA VAL A 11 -1.29 -9.89 -3.59
C VAL A 11 -1.39 -9.54 -2.10
N LEU A 12 -2.57 -9.62 -1.53
CA LEU A 12 -2.77 -9.31 -0.10
C LEU A 12 -1.99 -10.29 0.79
N VAL A 13 -1.98 -11.58 0.46
CA VAL A 13 -1.22 -12.58 1.21
C VAL A 13 0.28 -12.30 1.11
N LEU A 14 0.77 -11.95 -0.08
CA LEU A 14 2.18 -11.61 -0.27
C LEU A 14 2.59 -10.40 0.57
N ILE A 15 1.76 -9.38 0.59
CA ILE A 15 1.97 -8.18 1.39
C ILE A 15 2.00 -8.53 2.88
N ALA A 16 1.06 -9.36 3.33
CA ALA A 16 1.00 -9.81 4.71
C ALA A 16 2.29 -10.55 5.11
N LEU A 17 2.80 -11.41 4.24
CA LEU A 17 4.03 -12.13 4.49
C LEU A 17 5.23 -11.19 4.60
N LEU A 18 5.31 -10.18 3.75
CA LEU A 18 6.39 -9.18 3.81
C LEU A 18 6.33 -8.36 5.10
N LEU A 19 5.15 -7.96 5.53
CA LEU A 19 4.97 -7.22 6.78
C LEU A 19 5.29 -8.09 8.00
N LEU A 20 4.92 -9.37 7.97
CA LEU A 20 5.24 -10.32 9.04
C LEU A 20 6.74 -10.59 9.11
N ARG A 21 7.40 -10.71 7.96
CA ARG A 21 8.86 -10.89 7.89
C ARG A 21 9.58 -9.78 8.64
N ASN A 22 9.15 -8.54 8.45
CA ASN A 22 9.75 -7.39 9.13
C ASN A 22 9.53 -7.43 10.64
N SER A 23 8.44 -8.06 11.12
CA SER A 23 8.15 -8.14 12.56
C SER A 23 8.92 -9.24 13.28
N ILE A 24 9.47 -10.21 12.55
CA ILE A 24 10.18 -11.37 13.14
C ILE A 24 11.68 -11.09 13.32
N ARG A 25 12.19 -10.03 12.73
CA ARG A 25 13.61 -9.68 12.87
C ARG A 25 13.96 -9.33 14.31
N PRO A 26 15.09 -9.86 14.83
CA PRO A 26 15.52 -9.52 16.19
C PRO A 26 15.73 -8.02 16.36
N SER A 27 15.39 -7.52 17.52
CA SER A 27 15.27 -6.10 17.84
C SER A 27 16.63 -5.40 18.08
N ALA A 28 17.66 -5.76 17.34
CA ALA A 28 18.95 -5.04 17.41
C ALA A 28 18.89 -3.70 16.66
N ILE A 29 17.80 -3.42 15.94
CA ILE A 29 17.63 -2.21 15.12
C ILE A 29 16.68 -1.27 15.87
N LYS A 30 17.02 0.02 15.89
CA LYS A 30 16.18 1.04 16.53
C LYS A 30 14.80 1.10 15.90
N PRO A 31 13.71 1.33 16.67
CA PRO A 31 12.35 1.42 16.14
C PRO A 31 12.18 2.40 14.97
N GLU A 32 12.93 3.47 14.97
CA GLU A 32 12.90 4.47 13.90
C GLU A 32 13.31 3.91 12.54
N ASN A 33 14.25 2.94 12.53
CA ASN A 33 14.66 2.28 11.29
C ASN A 33 13.53 1.41 10.74
N PHE A 34 12.76 0.78 11.63
CA PHE A 34 11.60 0.01 11.23
C PHE A 34 10.48 0.91 10.69
N LEU A 35 10.34 2.11 11.23
CA LEU A 35 9.36 3.07 10.72
C LEU A 35 9.65 3.39 9.25
N TYR A 36 10.90 3.69 8.91
CA TYR A 36 11.28 3.98 7.54
C TYR A 36 11.05 2.78 6.62
N GLU A 37 11.51 1.60 7.03
CA GLU A 37 11.33 0.38 6.24
C GLU A 37 9.84 0.07 6.01
N ASN A 38 9.04 0.15 7.05
CA ASN A 38 7.60 -0.10 6.93
C ASN A 38 6.92 0.94 6.04
N PHE A 39 7.36 2.19 6.11
CA PHE A 39 6.84 3.24 5.26
C PHE A 39 7.15 2.98 3.78
N VAL A 40 8.39 2.64 3.47
CA VAL A 40 8.80 2.32 2.09
C VAL A 40 8.04 1.10 1.58
N ASN A 41 7.90 0.07 2.39
CA ASN A 41 7.13 -1.12 2.01
C ASN A 41 5.66 -0.78 1.75
N LEU A 42 5.05 0.00 2.63
CA LEU A 42 3.67 0.45 2.46
C LEU A 42 3.49 1.20 1.15
N LYS A 43 4.37 2.16 0.88
CA LYS A 43 4.34 2.95 -0.34
C LYS A 43 4.46 2.06 -1.57
N ASN A 44 5.43 1.14 -1.58
CA ASN A 44 5.64 0.23 -2.70
C ASN A 44 4.43 -0.67 -2.93
N GLU A 45 3.80 -1.15 -1.87
CA GLU A 45 2.64 -2.02 -2.00
C GLU A 45 1.40 -1.26 -2.47
N LEU A 46 1.26 0.01 -2.09
CA LEU A 46 0.22 0.88 -2.64
C LEU A 46 0.38 1.05 -4.14
N ILE A 47 1.62 1.28 -4.60
CA ILE A 47 1.92 1.39 -6.03
C ILE A 47 1.59 0.09 -6.76
N LYS A 48 1.99 -1.05 -6.20
CA LYS A 48 1.68 -2.37 -6.77
C LYS A 48 0.18 -2.61 -6.86
N THR A 49 -0.57 -2.21 -5.84
CA THR A 49 -2.03 -2.35 -5.82
C THR A 49 -2.65 -1.59 -7.00
N VAL A 50 -2.19 -0.39 -7.27
CA VAL A 50 -2.64 0.39 -8.43
C VAL A 50 -2.29 -0.34 -9.73
N ASP A 51 -1.04 -0.77 -9.88
CA ASP A 51 -0.56 -1.42 -11.10
C ASP A 51 -1.31 -2.73 -11.38
N VAL A 52 -1.49 -3.57 -10.36
CA VAL A 52 -2.22 -4.84 -10.50
C VAL A 52 -3.69 -4.59 -10.83
N SER A 53 -4.30 -3.59 -10.22
CA SER A 53 -5.69 -3.23 -10.51
C SER A 53 -5.87 -2.83 -11.98
N ILE A 54 -4.96 -2.02 -12.50
CA ILE A 54 -5.00 -1.59 -13.90
C ILE A 54 -4.80 -2.78 -14.84
N LEU A 55 -3.82 -3.64 -14.55
CA LEU A 55 -3.54 -4.82 -15.36
C LEU A 55 -4.73 -5.76 -15.44
N ASN A 56 -5.45 -5.92 -14.35
CA ASN A 56 -6.60 -6.82 -14.26
C ASN A 56 -7.93 -6.14 -14.61
N LYS A 57 -7.89 -4.87 -15.01
CA LYS A 57 -9.08 -4.07 -15.34
C LYS A 57 -10.08 -4.03 -14.19
N GLU A 58 -9.55 -3.93 -12.97
CA GLU A 58 -10.35 -3.81 -11.76
C GLU A 58 -10.44 -2.35 -11.32
N ASP A 59 -11.39 -2.07 -10.42
CA ASP A 59 -11.53 -0.72 -9.88
C ASP A 59 -10.40 -0.40 -8.91
N VAL A 60 -9.60 0.60 -9.25
CA VAL A 60 -8.44 1.01 -8.47
C VAL A 60 -8.85 1.47 -7.07
N SER A 61 -9.90 2.29 -6.98
CA SER A 61 -10.36 2.82 -5.69
C SER A 61 -10.80 1.72 -4.73
N THR A 62 -11.55 0.74 -5.22
CA THR A 62 -12.01 -0.39 -4.41
C THR A 62 -10.83 -1.19 -3.88
N ASN A 63 -9.86 -1.49 -4.75
CA ASN A 63 -8.68 -2.28 -4.37
C ASN A 63 -7.79 -1.51 -3.39
N LEU A 64 -7.62 -0.21 -3.60
CA LEU A 64 -6.86 0.62 -2.66
C LEU A 64 -7.53 0.66 -1.29
N ASN A 65 -8.84 0.84 -1.23
CA ASN A 65 -9.57 0.86 0.04
C ASN A 65 -9.41 -0.47 0.78
N SER A 66 -9.51 -1.59 0.07
CA SER A 66 -9.34 -2.91 0.67
C SER A 66 -7.93 -3.10 1.21
N PHE A 67 -6.94 -2.71 0.44
CA PHE A 67 -5.54 -2.81 0.88
C PHE A 67 -5.28 -1.89 2.09
N ILE A 68 -5.77 -0.66 2.05
CA ILE A 68 -5.57 0.30 3.14
C ILE A 68 -6.18 -0.21 4.44
N ASP A 69 -7.40 -0.76 4.39
CA ASP A 69 -8.04 -1.33 5.58
C ASP A 69 -7.21 -2.48 6.14
N PHE A 70 -6.69 -3.33 5.26
CA PHE A 70 -5.84 -4.45 5.66
C PHE A 70 -4.54 -3.97 6.29
N SER A 71 -3.84 -3.03 5.64
CA SER A 71 -2.55 -2.53 6.13
C SER A 71 -2.69 -1.76 7.43
N LYS A 72 -3.78 -1.01 7.62
CA LYS A 72 -4.07 -0.33 8.87
C LYS A 72 -4.20 -1.31 10.02
N ASP A 73 -4.88 -2.43 9.79
CA ASP A 73 -5.04 -3.45 10.80
C ASP A 73 -3.69 -4.09 11.16
N VAL A 74 -2.92 -4.48 10.15
CA VAL A 74 -1.62 -5.14 10.36
C VAL A 74 -0.63 -4.19 11.05
N LEU A 75 -0.48 -2.97 10.56
CA LEU A 75 0.44 -2.00 11.13
C LEU A 75 -0.03 -1.51 12.49
N GLY A 76 -1.35 -1.37 12.68
CA GLY A 76 -1.92 -0.99 13.97
C GLY A 76 -1.58 -1.98 15.07
N ARG A 77 -1.58 -3.26 14.76
CA ARG A 77 -1.18 -4.30 15.72
C ARG A 77 0.27 -4.19 16.15
N LYS A 78 1.11 -3.58 15.32
CA LYS A 78 2.52 -3.32 15.62
C LYS A 78 2.77 -1.97 16.27
N GLY A 79 1.72 -1.21 16.55
CA GLY A 79 1.82 0.10 17.20
C GLY A 79 1.94 1.28 16.25
N TYR A 80 1.82 1.05 14.94
CA TYR A 80 1.87 2.14 13.95
C TYR A 80 0.49 2.74 13.74
N SER A 81 0.47 4.04 13.43
CA SER A 81 -0.73 4.73 12.99
C SER A 81 -0.57 5.10 11.53
N GLU A 82 -1.44 4.58 10.69
CA GLU A 82 -1.40 4.79 9.24
C GLU A 82 -2.52 5.73 8.82
N ASP A 83 -2.20 6.71 7.97
CA ASP A 83 -3.18 7.56 7.32
C ASP A 83 -2.84 7.64 5.84
N VAL A 84 -3.73 7.12 4.99
CA VAL A 84 -3.57 7.14 3.54
C VAL A 84 -4.78 7.81 2.93
N LYS A 85 -4.55 8.88 2.18
CA LYS A 85 -5.57 9.55 1.39
C LYS A 85 -5.19 9.46 -0.07
N PHE A 86 -6.19 9.23 -0.91
CA PHE A 86 -5.95 9.14 -2.35
C PHE A 86 -7.12 9.67 -3.15
N ASP A 87 -6.81 10.08 -4.37
CA ASP A 87 -7.79 10.51 -5.35
C ASP A 87 -7.42 9.91 -6.70
N VAL A 88 -8.39 9.25 -7.34
CA VAL A 88 -8.19 8.55 -8.62
C VAL A 88 -8.92 9.32 -9.70
N SER A 89 -8.23 9.66 -10.77
CA SER A 89 -8.83 10.23 -11.97
C SER A 89 -8.40 9.45 -13.20
N THR A 90 -9.33 9.28 -14.14
CA THR A 90 -9.10 8.54 -15.36
C THR A 90 -9.43 9.41 -16.56
N HIS A 91 -8.50 9.53 -17.49
CA HIS A 91 -8.65 10.27 -18.73
C HIS A 91 -8.26 9.37 -19.90
N GLY A 92 -9.27 8.82 -20.60
CA GLY A 92 -9.01 7.87 -21.67
C GLY A 92 -8.32 6.62 -21.16
N ASN A 93 -7.11 6.36 -21.64
CA ASN A 93 -6.32 5.19 -21.23
C ASN A 93 -5.35 5.50 -20.09
N THR A 94 -5.40 6.70 -19.54
CA THR A 94 -4.48 7.12 -18.48
C THR A 94 -5.20 7.18 -17.15
N THR A 95 -4.63 6.52 -16.15
CA THR A 95 -5.10 6.58 -14.76
C THR A 95 -4.06 7.34 -13.94
N GLU A 96 -4.52 8.32 -13.20
CA GLU A 96 -3.68 9.14 -12.33
C GLU A 96 -4.19 9.02 -10.90
N VAL A 97 -3.30 8.65 -9.97
CA VAL A 97 -3.64 8.51 -8.56
C VAL A 97 -2.76 9.45 -7.75
N HIS A 98 -3.40 10.41 -7.09
CA HIS A 98 -2.73 11.30 -6.14
C HIS A 98 -2.79 10.66 -4.77
N MET A 99 -1.64 10.47 -4.14
CA MET A 99 -1.56 9.79 -2.86
C MET A 99 -0.88 10.67 -1.81
N ASN A 100 -1.40 10.59 -0.60
CA ASN A 100 -0.79 11.20 0.57
C ASN A 100 -0.72 10.11 1.64
N VAL A 101 0.49 9.71 2.02
CA VAL A 101 0.73 8.59 2.94
C VAL A 101 1.47 9.12 4.15
N THR A 102 0.94 8.85 5.34
CA THR A 102 1.59 9.18 6.61
C THR A 102 1.65 7.92 7.46
N LEU A 103 2.80 7.64 8.02
CA LEU A 103 2.99 6.55 8.98
C LEU A 103 3.65 7.11 10.23
N LYS A 104 3.04 6.85 11.38
CA LYS A 104 3.51 7.34 12.69
C LYS A 104 3.86 6.18 13.60
N LEU A 105 4.90 6.38 14.39
CA LEU A 105 5.26 5.48 15.49
C LEU A 105 5.69 6.37 16.66
N ASP A 106 4.87 6.39 17.73
CA ASP A 106 5.08 7.28 18.89
C ASP A 106 5.17 8.75 18.45
N ASN A 107 6.31 9.41 18.69
CA ASN A 107 6.52 10.81 18.31
C ASN A 107 7.15 10.99 16.94
N SER A 108 7.45 9.89 16.25
CA SER A 108 8.09 9.93 14.93
C SER A 108 7.06 9.71 13.85
N PHE A 109 7.23 10.39 12.70
CA PHE A 109 6.35 10.16 11.57
C PHE A 109 7.10 10.39 10.25
N ILE A 110 6.58 9.76 9.20
CA ILE A 110 7.04 9.97 7.83
C ILE A 110 5.80 10.26 6.99
N GLU A 111 5.89 11.26 6.15
CA GLU A 111 4.82 11.63 5.23
C GLU A 111 5.39 11.82 3.83
N ASP A 112 4.68 11.35 2.82
CA ASP A 112 5.04 11.59 1.42
C ASP A 112 3.77 11.77 0.60
N LYS A 113 3.85 12.73 -0.32
CA LYS A 113 2.81 12.97 -1.32
C LYS A 113 3.40 12.66 -2.68
N PHE A 114 2.73 11.79 -3.42
CA PHE A 114 3.23 11.39 -4.73
C PHE A 114 2.08 11.10 -5.68
N ILE A 115 2.42 11.04 -6.96
CA ILE A 115 1.46 10.79 -8.03
C ILE A 115 1.88 9.53 -8.77
N ILE A 116 0.92 8.61 -8.95
CA ILE A 116 1.10 7.43 -9.80
C ILE A 116 0.36 7.73 -11.10
N ASN A 117 1.09 7.70 -12.20
CA ASN A 117 0.52 7.96 -13.53
C ASN A 117 0.80 6.77 -14.42
N ARG A 118 -0.25 6.13 -14.91
CA ARG A 118 -0.14 4.93 -15.74
C ARG A 118 -1.02 5.06 -16.98
N THR A 119 -0.43 4.75 -18.12
CA THR A 119 -1.14 4.74 -19.39
C THR A 119 -1.15 3.31 -19.93
N VAL A 120 -2.34 2.83 -20.30
CA VAL A 120 -2.51 1.50 -20.89
C VAL A 120 -2.59 1.67 -22.40
N TYR A 121 -1.67 1.05 -23.13
CA TYR A 121 -1.68 1.07 -24.58
C TYR A 121 -2.52 -0.11 -25.10
N PRO A 122 -3.34 0.13 -26.14
CA PRO A 122 -4.15 -0.94 -26.72
C PRO A 122 -3.30 -1.99 -27.46
#